data_75c5be360fa2b27ff9dbd0053e64e5b8
#
_entry.id   75c5be360fa2b27ff9dbd0053e64e5b8
#
_cell.length_a   1.000
_cell.length_b   1.000
_cell.length_c   1.000
_cell.angle_alpha   90.00
_cell.angle_beta   90.00
_cell.angle_gamma   90.00
#
_symmetry.space_group_name_H-M   'P 1'
#
loop_
_entity.id
_entity.type
_entity.pdbx_description
1 polymer ?
#
loop_
_entity_poly.entity_id
_entity_poly.type
_entity_poly.pdbx_seq_one_letter_code
_entity_poly.pdbx_strand_id
1 'polypeptide(L)' 'MVDGNAEGKGIIYFNNGNKYEGDWKNDKFEGKGIFYYNNGDKYEGDFKNNKFEGKGIFYYNNGTKKEGEWQDNKLVKQI' A
#
# COMPACT_ATOMS: atom_id res chain seq x y z
N MET A 1 -0.62 -6.42 21.44
CA MET A 1 -0.45 -7.22 20.27
C MET A 1 -0.48 -8.70 20.61
N VAL A 2 -1.15 -9.48 19.84
CA VAL A 2 -1.20 -10.90 20.11
C VAL A 2 0.02 -11.58 19.51
N ASP A 3 0.29 -12.76 20.03
CA ASP A 3 1.28 -13.63 19.42
C ASP A 3 0.76 -14.10 18.10
N GLY A 4 1.62 -14.21 17.14
CA GLY A 4 1.25 -14.65 15.84
C GLY A 4 1.20 -13.52 14.87
N ASN A 5 0.53 -13.73 13.77
CA ASN A 5 0.61 -12.86 12.63
C ASN A 5 -0.47 -11.79 12.67
N ALA A 6 -0.15 -10.63 12.12
CA ALA A 6 -1.14 -9.57 11.96
C ALA A 6 -2.15 -9.99 10.91
N GLU A 7 -3.43 -9.80 11.21
CA GLU A 7 -4.53 -10.15 10.33
C GLU A 7 -5.63 -9.13 10.47
N GLY A 8 -6.41 -8.95 9.39
CA GLY A 8 -7.48 -7.98 9.40
C GLY A 8 -6.97 -6.60 9.10
N LYS A 9 -7.64 -5.59 9.62
CA LYS A 9 -7.29 -4.20 9.33
C LYS A 9 -6.37 -3.64 10.40
N GLY A 10 -5.42 -2.81 9.99
CA GLY A 10 -4.51 -2.21 10.95
C GLY A 10 -3.65 -1.15 10.32
N ILE A 11 -2.93 -0.43 11.18
CA ILE A 11 -2.06 0.67 10.79
C ILE A 11 -0.67 0.39 11.35
N ILE A 12 0.34 0.56 10.51
CA ILE A 12 1.71 0.48 10.97
C ILE A 12 2.47 1.74 10.58
N TYR A 13 3.32 2.22 11.49
CA TYR A 13 4.17 3.37 11.26
C TYR A 13 5.61 2.89 11.17
N PHE A 14 6.29 3.27 10.10
CA PHE A 14 7.69 2.88 9.89
C PHE A 14 8.61 3.94 10.45
N ASN A 15 9.83 3.53 10.78
CA ASN A 15 10.81 4.44 11.36
C ASN A 15 11.18 5.60 10.45
N ASN A 16 11.05 5.41 9.15
CA ASN A 16 11.39 6.44 8.19
C ASN A 16 10.27 7.45 7.94
N GLY A 17 9.14 7.32 8.66
CA GLY A 17 8.03 8.23 8.50
C GLY A 17 6.94 7.76 7.56
N ASN A 18 7.14 6.62 6.91
CA ASN A 18 6.08 6.03 6.09
C ASN A 18 5.02 5.40 6.98
N LYS A 19 3.86 5.13 6.39
CA LYS A 19 2.75 4.52 7.12
C LYS A 19 1.94 3.66 6.16
N TYR A 20 1.49 2.50 6.63
CA TYR A 20 0.53 1.69 5.88
C TYR A 20 -0.75 1.56 6.70
N GLU A 21 -1.89 1.70 6.03
CA GLU A 21 -3.19 1.54 6.64
C GLU A 21 -4.04 0.66 5.73
N GLY A 22 -4.49 -0.48 6.23
CA GLY A 22 -5.32 -1.36 5.41
C GLY A 22 -5.33 -2.78 5.91
N ASP A 23 -5.54 -3.70 4.99
CA ASP A 23 -5.70 -5.11 5.31
C ASP A 23 -4.36 -5.80 5.46
N TRP A 24 -4.35 -6.80 6.35
CA TRP A 24 -3.16 -7.58 6.69
C TRP A 24 -3.48 -9.05 6.61
N LYS A 25 -2.51 -9.84 6.23
CA LYS A 25 -2.61 -11.29 6.29
C LYS A 25 -1.21 -11.85 6.49
N ASN A 26 -1.03 -12.67 7.55
CA ASN A 26 0.26 -13.29 7.86
C ASN A 26 1.38 -12.25 7.94
N ASP A 27 1.11 -11.12 8.61
CA ASP A 27 2.06 -10.03 8.81
C ASP A 27 2.43 -9.30 7.53
N LYS A 28 1.63 -9.44 6.47
CA LYS A 28 1.90 -8.80 5.19
C LYS A 28 0.74 -7.95 4.76
N PHE A 29 1.05 -6.90 4.00
CA PHE A 29 0.01 -6.10 3.35
C PHE A 29 -0.70 -6.99 2.34
N GLU A 30 -2.00 -7.05 2.44
CA GLU A 30 -2.78 -7.94 1.60
C GLU A 30 -4.16 -7.34 1.42
N GLY A 31 -4.72 -7.44 0.19
CA GLY A 31 -6.02 -6.87 -0.05
C GLY A 31 -5.93 -5.38 -0.28
N LYS A 32 -6.86 -4.62 0.32
CA LYS A 32 -6.94 -3.19 0.06
C LYS A 32 -6.25 -2.40 1.14
N GLY A 33 -5.55 -1.34 0.73
CA GLY A 33 -4.89 -0.50 1.70
C GLY A 33 -4.36 0.78 1.10
N ILE A 34 -3.77 1.60 1.95
CA ILE A 34 -3.17 2.87 1.57
C ILE A 34 -1.77 2.92 2.17
N PHE A 35 -0.79 3.16 1.33
CA PHE A 35 0.58 3.34 1.79
C PHE A 35 0.95 4.81 1.67
N TYR A 36 1.32 5.42 2.78
CA TYR A 36 1.70 6.82 2.83
C TYR A 36 3.22 6.93 2.90
N TYR A 37 3.79 7.67 1.95
CA TYR A 37 5.23 7.92 1.93
C TYR A 37 5.54 9.18 2.71
N ASN A 38 6.73 9.23 3.29
CA ASN A 38 7.13 10.36 4.12
C ASN A 38 7.30 11.67 3.33
N ASN A 39 7.34 11.58 2.00
CA ASN A 39 7.47 12.78 1.16
C ASN A 39 6.11 13.33 0.71
N GLY A 40 5.01 12.72 1.17
CA GLY A 40 3.68 13.17 0.80
C GLY A 40 3.03 12.38 -0.32
N ASP A 41 3.76 11.47 -0.95
CA ASP A 41 3.16 10.57 -1.94
C ASP A 41 2.29 9.55 -1.23
N LYS A 42 1.40 8.89 -1.99
CA LYS A 42 0.49 7.90 -1.43
C LYS A 42 0.05 6.93 -2.52
N TYR A 43 0.02 5.65 -2.17
CA TYR A 43 -0.59 4.63 -3.03
C TYR A 43 -1.85 4.12 -2.37
N GLU A 44 -2.94 4.02 -3.13
CA GLU A 44 -4.21 3.51 -2.63
C GLU A 44 -4.71 2.45 -3.59
N GLY A 45 -4.87 1.23 -3.10
CA GLY A 45 -5.36 0.15 -3.95
C GLY A 45 -5.05 -1.21 -3.39
N ASP A 46 -4.80 -2.17 -4.29
CA ASP A 46 -4.60 -3.56 -3.92
C ASP A 46 -3.15 -3.83 -3.58
N PHE A 47 -2.97 -4.70 -2.59
CA PHE A 47 -1.66 -5.15 -2.13
C PHE A 47 -1.62 -6.66 -2.08
N LYS A 48 -0.45 -7.21 -2.28
CA LYS A 48 -0.22 -8.64 -2.11
C LYS A 48 1.24 -8.86 -1.73
N ASN A 49 1.46 -9.59 -0.63
CA ASN A 49 2.81 -9.90 -0.16
C ASN A 49 3.67 -8.64 -0.01
N ASN A 50 3.09 -7.59 0.60
CA ASN A 50 3.78 -6.32 0.86
C ASN A 50 4.08 -5.50 -0.39
N LYS A 51 3.40 -5.79 -1.50
CA LYS A 51 3.66 -5.09 -2.76
C LYS A 51 2.38 -4.59 -3.37
N PHE A 52 2.50 -3.52 -4.17
CA PHE A 52 1.38 -3.06 -4.98
C PHE A 52 1.07 -4.13 -6.01
N GLU A 53 -0.17 -4.58 -6.04
CA GLU A 53 -0.56 -5.67 -6.93
C GLU A 53 -2.02 -5.49 -7.29
N GLY A 54 -2.34 -5.55 -8.59
CA GLY A 54 -3.71 -5.35 -9.01
C GLY A 54 -4.01 -3.89 -9.26
N LYS A 55 -5.24 -3.47 -9.01
CA LYS A 55 -5.67 -2.11 -9.33
C LYS A 55 -5.32 -1.15 -8.22
N GLY A 56 -4.87 0.03 -8.62
CA GLY A 56 -4.54 1.04 -7.63
C GLY A 56 -4.23 2.38 -8.25
N ILE A 57 -4.11 3.38 -7.39
CA ILE A 57 -3.82 4.75 -7.78
C ILE A 57 -2.64 5.24 -6.96
N PHE A 58 -1.63 5.76 -7.63
CA PHE A 58 -0.50 6.38 -6.95
C PHE A 58 -0.66 7.90 -7.05
N TYR A 59 -0.74 8.54 -5.90
CA TYR A 59 -0.87 9.98 -5.81
C TYR A 59 0.48 10.59 -5.50
N TYR A 60 0.93 11.50 -6.36
CA TYR A 60 2.20 12.18 -6.13
C TYR A 60 1.96 13.45 -5.32
N ASN A 61 2.97 13.86 -4.57
CA ASN A 61 2.84 15.03 -3.70
C ASN A 61 2.65 16.34 -4.47
N ASN A 62 2.87 16.33 -5.78
CA ASN A 62 2.66 17.52 -6.61
C ASN A 62 1.23 17.62 -7.15
N GLY A 63 0.34 16.70 -6.74
CA GLY A 63 -1.04 16.72 -7.15
C GLY A 63 -1.38 15.86 -8.36
N THR A 64 -0.40 15.26 -9.00
CA THR A 64 -0.67 14.35 -10.12
C THR A 64 -0.92 12.94 -9.59
N LYS A 65 -1.44 12.07 -10.44
CA LYS A 65 -1.69 10.69 -10.06
C LYS A 65 -1.52 9.77 -11.26
N LYS A 66 -1.28 8.49 -10.97
CA LYS A 66 -1.26 7.42 -11.98
C LYS A 66 -2.17 6.32 -11.52
N GLU A 67 -3.12 5.96 -12.38
CA GLU A 67 -4.11 4.96 -12.07
C GLU A 67 -4.00 3.83 -13.08
N GLY A 68 -4.05 2.59 -12.58
CA GLY A 68 -3.98 1.46 -13.49
C GLY A 68 -3.75 0.16 -12.74
N GLU A 69 -3.11 -0.78 -13.43
CA GLU A 69 -2.77 -2.08 -12.86
C GLU A 69 -1.31 -2.11 -12.50
N TRP A 70 -1.03 -2.68 -11.34
CA TRP A 70 0.29 -2.70 -10.74
C TRP A 70 0.74 -4.13 -10.51
N GLN A 71 2.03 -4.34 -10.58
CA GLN A 71 2.65 -5.63 -10.31
C GLN A 71 4.05 -5.39 -9.77
N ASP A 72 4.37 -6.02 -8.64
CA ASP A 72 5.68 -5.87 -8.00
C ASP A 72 6.06 -4.41 -7.82
N ASN A 73 5.12 -3.59 -7.33
CA ASN A 73 5.32 -2.18 -7.06
C ASN A 73 5.51 -1.33 -8.32
N LYS A 74 5.15 -1.86 -9.48
CA LYS A 74 5.33 -1.14 -10.74
C LYS A 74 4.01 -1.04 -11.48
N LEU A 75 3.82 0.09 -12.13
CA LEU A 75 2.65 0.29 -12.98
C LEU A 75 2.90 -0.45 -14.30
N VAL A 76 2.08 -1.47 -14.57
CA VAL A 76 2.23 -2.29 -15.78
C VAL A 76 1.20 -1.98 -16.84
N LYS A 77 0.09 -1.33 -16.46
CA LYS A 77 -0.94 -0.93 -17.41
C LYS A 77 -1.66 0.28 -16.87
N GLN A 78 -1.61 1.37 -17.61
CA GLN A 78 -2.26 2.61 -17.19
C GLN A 78 -3.67 2.70 -17.75
N ILE A 79 -4.57 3.16 -16.91
CA ILE A 79 -5.97 3.38 -17.31
C ILE A 79 -6.13 4.80 -17.83
#